data_a83acdcee99d6ec15a42b88a22d75ee6
#
_entry.id   a83acdcee99d6ec15a42b88a22d75ee6
#
_cell.length_a   1.000
_cell.length_b   1.000
_cell.length_c   1.000
_cell.angle_alpha   90.00
_cell.angle_beta   90.00
_cell.angle_gamma   90.00
#
_symmetry.space_group_name_H-M   'P 1'
#
loop_
_entity.id
_entity.type
_entity.pdbx_description
1 polymer ?
#
loop_
_entity_poly.entity_id
_entity_poly.type
_entity_poly.pdbx_seq_one_letter_code
_entity_poly.pdbx_strand_id
1 'polypeptide(L)'
;MNLLLIGVLLALVAIAYQIGLRKSRNLAGMGNNSATLHSRPGYYGALVALWCGIPAFLILIIWNMVEPSVLQHIIFNNIPASVSATLDAAGRDVLIDRVQAIASGFGVTDKPAAYEIAAAQQLAKFESIASFAKLAVVLSAGLAGLVWAKRRLSQHYRARNQVEKAINVALILCSGVAILTTIGIVMSMLSEALHFFKFVSPVDFFFGTEWNPGFSTSGNAEGSYGILPLLWGTFMVSGIALLIAVPVGLMIAIYLAEYASPNLRSWAKPAIEVLAGIPTIVYGVFAMMIIGPFFKILGE
;
A
#
# COMPACT_ATOMS: atom_id res chain seq x y z
N MET A 1 1.43 16.67 2.27
CA MET A 1 0.12 17.22 1.87
C MET A 1 -0.92 16.15 1.51
N ASN A 2 -0.55 15.04 0.90
CA ASN A 2 -1.49 13.95 0.57
C ASN A 2 -2.23 13.36 1.78
N LEU A 3 -1.57 13.24 2.93
CA LEU A 3 -2.18 12.70 4.16
C LEU A 3 -3.30 13.59 4.69
N LEU A 4 -3.11 14.90 4.65
CA LEU A 4 -4.12 15.88 5.06
C LEU A 4 -5.32 15.85 4.10
N LEU A 5 -5.09 15.72 2.79
CA LEU A 5 -6.15 15.61 1.77
C LEU A 5 -6.99 14.34 1.96
N ILE A 6 -6.33 13.20 2.25
CA ILE A 6 -7.02 11.95 2.58
C ILE A 6 -7.87 12.13 3.85
N GLY A 7 -7.33 12.79 4.89
CA GLY A 7 -8.08 13.08 6.11
C GLY A 7 -9.33 13.93 5.86
N VAL A 8 -9.21 14.98 5.03
CA VAL A 8 -10.33 15.84 4.64
C VAL A 8 -11.37 15.06 3.83
N LEU A 9 -10.94 14.20 2.90
CA LEU A 9 -11.83 13.35 2.11
C LEU A 9 -12.59 12.36 3.01
N LEU A 10 -11.91 11.71 3.95
CA LEU A 10 -12.55 10.80 4.90
C LEU A 10 -13.57 11.53 5.79
N ALA A 11 -13.23 12.74 6.25
CA ALA A 11 -14.16 13.58 7.01
C ALA A 11 -15.40 13.94 6.17
N LEU A 12 -15.21 14.32 4.90
CA LEU A 12 -16.30 14.62 3.97
C LEU A 12 -17.19 13.40 3.75
N VAL A 13 -16.62 12.22 3.55
CA VAL A 13 -17.35 10.95 3.39
C VAL A 13 -18.14 10.60 4.65
N ALA A 14 -17.54 10.79 5.85
CA ALA A 14 -18.21 10.58 7.13
C ALA A 14 -19.40 11.55 7.32
N ILE A 15 -19.21 12.81 6.97
CA ILE A 15 -20.30 13.82 6.97
C ILE A 15 -21.40 13.42 5.98
N ALA A 16 -21.03 12.99 4.77
CA ALA A 16 -21.95 12.52 3.75
C ALA A 16 -22.79 11.33 4.23
N TYR A 17 -22.15 10.37 4.93
CA TYR A 17 -22.85 9.24 5.58
C TYR A 17 -23.89 9.74 6.59
N GLN A 18 -23.51 10.66 7.48
CA GLN A 18 -24.42 11.21 8.49
C GLN A 18 -25.59 11.98 7.87
N ILE A 19 -25.35 12.74 6.81
CA ILE A 19 -26.41 13.45 6.08
C ILE A 19 -27.40 12.46 5.45
N GLY A 20 -26.90 11.40 4.82
CA GLY A 20 -27.73 10.33 4.27
C GLY A 20 -28.57 9.62 5.31
N LEU A 21 -27.95 9.31 6.47
CA LEU A 21 -28.60 8.68 7.61
C LEU A 21 -29.74 9.57 8.20
N ARG A 22 -29.43 10.86 8.42
CA ARG A 22 -30.43 11.81 8.93
C ARG A 22 -31.61 11.99 7.96
N LYS A 23 -31.32 12.13 6.65
CA LYS A 23 -32.38 12.26 5.62
C LYS A 23 -33.27 11.00 5.58
N SER A 24 -32.70 9.80 5.68
CA SER A 24 -33.50 8.57 5.66
C SER A 24 -34.38 8.44 6.89
N ARG A 25 -33.92 8.86 8.08
CA ARG A 25 -34.73 8.90 9.31
C ARG A 25 -35.90 9.90 9.19
N ASN A 26 -35.66 11.08 8.61
CA ASN A 26 -36.70 12.07 8.37
C ASN A 26 -37.75 11.55 7.38
N LEU A 27 -37.32 10.83 6.31
CA LEU A 27 -38.24 10.21 5.36
C LEU A 27 -39.10 9.11 6.01
N ALA A 28 -38.57 8.37 7.01
CA ALA A 28 -39.31 7.38 7.78
C ALA A 28 -40.37 8.01 8.71
N GLY A 29 -40.05 9.20 9.29
CA GLY A 29 -40.93 9.90 10.22
C GLY A 29 -42.03 10.75 9.55
N MET A 30 -41.97 11.03 8.28
CA MET A 30 -42.94 11.85 7.53
C MET A 30 -44.18 11.07 7.01
N GLY A 31 -44.15 9.73 7.09
CA GLY A 31 -45.26 8.89 6.64
C GLY A 31 -46.39 8.82 7.68
N ASN A 32 -47.61 9.27 7.34
CA ASN A 32 -48.82 9.26 8.19
C ASN A 32 -49.33 7.84 8.49
N ASN A 33 -48.77 6.81 7.92
CA ASN A 33 -48.94 5.38 8.21
C ASN A 33 -47.56 4.75 8.04
N SER A 34 -46.93 4.31 9.12
CA SER A 34 -45.72 3.43 9.22
C SER A 34 -45.08 3.02 7.85
N ALA A 35 -44.80 3.99 6.98
CA ALA A 35 -44.22 3.75 5.67
C ALA A 35 -42.81 3.17 5.90
N THR A 36 -42.72 1.86 5.82
CA THR A 36 -41.49 1.14 5.97
C THR A 36 -40.56 1.53 4.82
N LEU A 37 -39.40 2.13 5.14
CA LEU A 37 -38.34 2.35 4.18
C LEU A 37 -38.01 1.02 3.50
N HIS A 38 -37.81 1.02 2.18
CA HIS A 38 -37.44 -0.18 1.42
C HIS A 38 -36.10 -0.78 1.91
N SER A 39 -35.21 0.04 2.48
CA SER A 39 -33.89 -0.38 2.99
C SER A 39 -33.64 0.21 4.38
N ARG A 40 -32.79 -0.43 5.19
CA ARG A 40 -32.39 0.11 6.50
C ARG A 40 -31.71 1.47 6.36
N PRO A 41 -31.88 2.40 7.31
CA PRO A 41 -31.32 3.75 7.25
C PRO A 41 -29.80 3.80 6.99
N GLY A 42 -29.04 2.82 7.48
CA GLY A 42 -27.60 2.70 7.24
C GLY A 42 -27.22 2.58 5.77
N TYR A 43 -28.03 1.89 4.95
CA TYR A 43 -27.75 1.79 3.51
C TYR A 43 -27.95 3.11 2.77
N TYR A 44 -28.84 3.97 3.21
CA TYR A 44 -28.98 5.32 2.66
C TYR A 44 -27.76 6.19 3.00
N GLY A 45 -27.24 6.06 4.24
CA GLY A 45 -25.99 6.71 4.63
C GLY A 45 -24.82 6.22 3.78
N ALA A 46 -24.66 4.89 3.64
CA ALA A 46 -23.61 4.28 2.83
C ALA A 46 -23.70 4.69 1.36
N LEU A 47 -24.91 4.76 0.80
CA LEU A 47 -25.11 5.21 -0.59
C LEU A 47 -24.60 6.64 -0.82
N VAL A 48 -24.97 7.59 0.08
CA VAL A 48 -24.50 8.98 -0.03
C VAL A 48 -22.99 9.07 0.14
N ALA A 49 -22.43 8.32 1.07
CA ALA A 49 -20.98 8.22 1.26
C ALA A 49 -20.26 7.69 0.02
N LEU A 50 -20.78 6.64 -0.63
CA LEU A 50 -20.22 6.07 -1.87
C LEU A 50 -20.26 7.07 -3.03
N TRP A 51 -21.40 7.74 -3.24
CA TRP A 51 -21.52 8.73 -4.30
C TRP A 51 -20.70 10.01 -4.06
N CYS A 52 -20.40 10.32 -2.81
CA CYS A 52 -19.47 11.37 -2.44
C CYS A 52 -18.02 10.93 -2.61
N GLY A 53 -17.69 9.74 -2.09
CA GLY A 53 -16.32 9.24 -1.98
C GLY A 53 -15.75 8.72 -3.29
N ILE A 54 -16.51 7.91 -4.07
CA ILE A 54 -15.99 7.26 -5.29
C ILE A 54 -15.52 8.28 -6.33
N PRO A 55 -16.29 9.29 -6.72
CA PRO A 55 -15.82 10.27 -7.71
C PRO A 55 -14.61 11.06 -7.23
N ALA A 56 -14.62 11.48 -5.97
CA ALA A 56 -13.52 12.22 -5.38
C ALA A 56 -12.23 11.38 -5.32
N PHE A 57 -12.35 10.11 -4.97
CA PHE A 57 -11.22 9.17 -4.90
C PHE A 57 -10.67 8.84 -6.29
N LEU A 58 -11.53 8.63 -7.28
CA LEU A 58 -11.12 8.40 -8.68
C LEU A 58 -10.36 9.60 -9.24
N ILE A 59 -10.85 10.81 -9.01
CA ILE A 59 -10.15 12.04 -9.43
C ILE A 59 -8.79 12.14 -8.74
N LEU A 60 -8.70 11.80 -7.46
CA LEU A 60 -7.44 11.81 -6.73
C LEU A 60 -6.43 10.81 -7.30
N ILE A 61 -6.88 9.60 -7.67
CA ILE A 61 -6.03 8.60 -8.34
C ILE A 61 -5.54 9.14 -9.69
N ILE A 62 -6.46 9.62 -10.54
CA ILE A 62 -6.12 10.15 -11.86
C ILE A 62 -5.13 11.31 -11.73
N TRP A 63 -5.36 12.21 -10.79
CA TRP A 63 -4.45 13.32 -10.52
C TRP A 63 -3.05 12.85 -10.16
N ASN A 64 -2.94 11.92 -9.22
CA ASN A 64 -1.65 11.37 -8.80
C ASN A 64 -0.92 10.60 -9.91
N MET A 65 -1.65 10.04 -10.88
CA MET A 65 -1.05 9.40 -12.06
C MET A 65 -0.54 10.41 -13.09
N VAL A 66 -1.23 11.54 -13.24
CA VAL A 66 -0.89 12.57 -14.24
C VAL A 66 0.14 13.56 -13.72
N GLU A 67 0.10 13.88 -12.42
CA GLU A 67 0.97 14.89 -11.78
C GLU A 67 2.47 14.69 -12.08
N PRO A 68 3.07 13.47 -11.97
CA PRO A 68 4.50 13.27 -12.25
C PRO A 68 4.88 13.62 -13.70
N SER A 69 4.05 13.25 -14.66
CA SER A 69 4.30 13.56 -16.08
C SER A 69 4.25 15.07 -16.36
N VAL A 70 3.34 15.79 -15.72
CA VAL A 70 3.22 17.25 -15.83
C VAL A 70 4.43 17.94 -15.18
N LEU A 71 4.87 17.45 -14.00
CA LEU A 71 6.05 17.98 -13.32
C LEU A 71 7.30 17.82 -14.17
N GLN A 72 7.52 16.64 -14.76
CA GLN A 72 8.62 16.39 -15.68
C GLN A 72 8.60 17.37 -16.86
N HIS A 73 7.43 17.55 -17.48
CA HIS A 73 7.30 18.48 -18.60
C HIS A 73 7.63 19.93 -18.23
N ILE A 74 7.21 20.39 -17.05
CA ILE A 74 7.55 21.73 -16.54
C ILE A 74 9.04 21.88 -16.30
N ILE A 75 9.69 20.87 -15.70
CA ILE A 75 11.14 20.88 -15.46
C ILE A 75 11.88 21.00 -16.80
N PHE A 76 11.57 20.13 -17.78
CA PHE A 76 12.28 20.11 -19.05
C PHE A 76 12.06 21.36 -19.93
N ASN A 77 10.90 22.01 -19.84
CA ASN A 77 10.67 23.27 -20.55
C ASN A 77 11.55 24.42 -20.06
N ASN A 78 12.11 24.35 -18.86
CA ASN A 78 12.98 25.37 -18.29
C ASN A 78 14.47 25.06 -18.40
N ILE A 79 14.82 23.89 -18.97
CA ILE A 79 16.20 23.48 -19.17
C ILE A 79 16.63 23.83 -20.59
N PRO A 80 17.81 24.42 -20.77
CA PRO A 80 18.35 24.71 -22.10
C PRO A 80 18.46 23.44 -22.95
N ALA A 81 18.09 23.53 -24.24
CA ALA A 81 18.14 22.41 -25.17
C ALA A 81 19.55 21.79 -25.29
N SER A 82 20.58 22.58 -25.09
CA SER A 82 21.98 22.12 -25.09
C SER A 82 22.27 21.12 -23.94
N VAL A 83 21.59 21.26 -22.81
CA VAL A 83 21.75 20.35 -21.65
C VAL A 83 20.81 19.14 -21.79
N SER A 84 19.56 19.36 -22.17
CA SER A 84 18.57 18.27 -22.27
C SER A 84 18.89 17.27 -23.38
N ALA A 85 19.62 17.68 -24.46
CA ALA A 85 20.02 16.82 -25.57
C ALA A 85 21.21 15.90 -25.23
N THR A 86 22.01 16.23 -24.21
CA THR A 86 23.18 15.45 -23.80
C THR A 86 22.89 14.45 -22.68
N LEU A 87 21.68 14.50 -22.09
CA LEU A 87 21.27 13.62 -20.98
C LEU A 87 20.68 12.32 -21.51
N ASP A 88 21.25 11.21 -21.05
CA ASP A 88 20.61 9.89 -21.14
C ASP A 88 19.44 9.76 -20.15
N ALA A 89 18.75 8.61 -20.14
CA ALA A 89 17.61 8.39 -19.27
C ALA A 89 17.99 8.54 -17.78
N ALA A 90 19.12 7.99 -17.35
CA ALA A 90 19.60 8.08 -15.98
C ALA A 90 19.96 9.53 -15.58
N GLY A 91 20.61 10.27 -16.49
CA GLY A 91 20.94 11.69 -16.28
C GLY A 91 19.71 12.58 -16.15
N ARG A 92 18.60 12.25 -16.83
CA ARG A 92 17.32 12.95 -16.70
C ARG A 92 16.70 12.75 -15.33
N ASP A 93 16.72 11.51 -14.81
CA ASP A 93 16.19 11.21 -13.48
C ASP A 93 16.99 11.93 -12.39
N VAL A 94 18.32 11.91 -12.47
CA VAL A 94 19.18 12.65 -11.53
C VAL A 94 18.91 14.15 -11.57
N LEU A 95 18.67 14.72 -12.74
CA LEU A 95 18.36 16.15 -12.87
C LEU A 95 16.98 16.49 -12.26
N ILE A 96 15.98 15.62 -12.47
CA ILE A 96 14.65 15.78 -11.86
C ILE A 96 14.76 15.78 -10.34
N ASP A 97 15.48 14.80 -9.77
CA ASP A 97 15.68 14.68 -8.32
C ASP A 97 16.41 15.90 -7.75
N ARG A 98 17.44 16.43 -8.44
CA ARG A 98 18.14 17.65 -8.05
C ARG A 98 17.22 18.87 -8.02
N VAL A 99 16.44 19.08 -9.09
CA VAL A 99 15.51 20.21 -9.18
C VAL A 99 14.42 20.11 -8.09
N GLN A 100 13.93 18.90 -7.80
CA GLN A 100 12.97 18.67 -6.71
C GLN A 100 13.61 18.91 -5.33
N ALA A 101 14.85 18.49 -5.11
CA ALA A 101 15.57 18.77 -3.86
C ALA A 101 15.75 20.26 -3.64
N ILE A 102 16.11 21.05 -4.68
CA ILE A 102 16.22 22.50 -4.60
C ILE A 102 14.84 23.13 -4.32
N ALA A 103 13.78 22.68 -5.01
CA ALA A 103 12.42 23.20 -4.84
C ALA A 103 11.86 22.97 -3.43
N SER A 104 12.19 21.80 -2.83
CA SER A 104 11.79 21.44 -1.47
C SER A 104 12.65 22.05 -0.35
N GLY A 105 13.76 22.76 -0.71
CA GLY A 105 14.65 23.41 0.26
C GLY A 105 15.65 22.46 0.94
N PHE A 106 15.77 21.20 0.51
CA PHE A 106 16.78 20.27 1.04
C PHE A 106 18.21 20.61 0.62
N GLY A 107 18.37 21.44 -0.42
CA GLY A 107 19.67 21.78 -0.98
C GLY A 107 20.31 20.64 -1.78
N VAL A 108 21.40 20.94 -2.45
CA VAL A 108 22.23 19.99 -3.19
C VAL A 108 23.68 20.17 -2.77
N THR A 109 24.47 19.11 -2.88
CA THR A 109 25.88 19.07 -2.43
C THR A 109 26.76 20.07 -3.19
N ASP A 110 26.46 20.30 -4.48
CA ASP A 110 27.18 21.22 -5.35
C ASP A 110 26.39 22.52 -5.57
N LYS A 111 27.05 23.57 -6.04
CA LYS A 111 26.40 24.84 -6.41
C LYS A 111 25.40 24.60 -7.54
N PRO A 112 24.10 24.87 -7.34
CA PRO A 112 23.09 24.68 -8.36
C PRO A 112 23.30 25.62 -9.55
N ALA A 113 23.09 25.13 -10.75
CA ALA A 113 23.15 25.94 -11.95
C ALA A 113 21.96 26.92 -12.01
N ALA A 114 22.13 28.04 -12.73
CA ALA A 114 21.09 29.07 -12.81
C ALA A 114 19.75 28.53 -13.39
N TYR A 115 19.82 27.61 -14.35
CA TYR A 115 18.65 26.97 -14.93
C TYR A 115 17.97 25.98 -13.95
N GLU A 116 18.72 25.31 -13.05
CA GLU A 116 18.17 24.45 -12.01
C GLU A 116 17.37 25.28 -10.98
N ILE A 117 17.91 26.44 -10.60
CA ILE A 117 17.22 27.35 -9.67
C ILE A 117 15.94 27.91 -10.30
N ALA A 118 15.98 28.31 -11.57
CA ALA A 118 14.82 28.79 -12.28
C ALA A 118 13.73 27.73 -12.41
N ALA A 119 14.12 26.48 -12.78
CA ALA A 119 13.22 25.33 -12.84
C ALA A 119 12.62 25.01 -11.46
N ALA A 120 13.43 25.02 -10.39
CA ALA A 120 12.97 24.76 -9.02
C ALA A 120 11.97 25.82 -8.52
N GLN A 121 12.19 27.10 -8.82
CA GLN A 121 11.25 28.16 -8.47
C GLN A 121 9.90 28.01 -9.17
N GLN A 122 9.91 27.64 -10.46
CA GLN A 122 8.68 27.38 -11.20
C GLN A 122 7.98 26.13 -10.69
N LEU A 123 8.72 25.06 -10.39
CA LEU A 123 8.22 23.83 -9.82
C LEU A 123 7.52 24.09 -8.49
N ALA A 124 8.16 24.83 -7.56
CA ALA A 124 7.57 25.16 -6.27
C ALA A 124 6.28 25.98 -6.38
N LYS A 125 6.23 26.94 -7.32
CA LYS A 125 4.98 27.68 -7.61
C LYS A 125 3.90 26.76 -8.16
N PHE A 126 4.24 25.90 -9.10
CA PHE A 126 3.29 24.96 -9.69
C PHE A 126 2.78 23.98 -8.64
N GLU A 127 3.64 23.38 -7.82
CA GLU A 127 3.26 22.43 -6.76
C GLU A 127 2.29 23.10 -5.76
N SER A 128 2.50 24.35 -5.39
CA SER A 128 1.57 25.06 -4.52
C SER A 128 0.22 25.24 -5.17
N ILE A 129 0.17 25.71 -6.41
CA ILE A 129 -1.08 25.87 -7.18
C ILE A 129 -1.76 24.52 -7.42
N ALA A 130 -1.01 23.52 -7.87
CA ALA A 130 -1.51 22.18 -8.15
C ALA A 130 -2.13 21.52 -6.91
N SER A 131 -1.54 21.74 -5.75
CA SER A 131 -2.05 21.19 -4.49
C SER A 131 -3.36 21.83 -4.05
N PHE A 132 -3.52 23.15 -4.20
CA PHE A 132 -4.80 23.83 -3.96
C PHE A 132 -5.84 23.43 -5.01
N ALA A 133 -5.46 23.34 -6.28
CA ALA A 133 -6.34 22.89 -7.36
C ALA A 133 -6.81 21.43 -7.12
N LYS A 134 -5.90 20.53 -6.74
CA LYS A 134 -6.20 19.14 -6.37
C LYS A 134 -7.25 19.09 -5.26
N LEU A 135 -7.04 19.85 -4.18
CA LEU A 135 -7.98 19.93 -3.07
C LEU A 135 -9.36 20.46 -3.54
N ALA A 136 -9.38 21.55 -4.30
CA ALA A 136 -10.60 22.15 -4.78
C ALA A 136 -11.40 21.22 -5.71
N VAL A 137 -10.73 20.56 -6.65
CA VAL A 137 -11.36 19.62 -7.59
C VAL A 137 -11.90 18.38 -6.88
N VAL A 138 -11.11 17.78 -5.97
CA VAL A 138 -11.54 16.61 -5.20
C VAL A 138 -12.74 16.94 -4.31
N LEU A 139 -12.71 18.08 -3.60
CA LEU A 139 -13.82 18.53 -2.77
C LEU A 139 -15.06 18.86 -3.58
N SER A 140 -14.91 19.56 -4.71
CA SER A 140 -16.05 19.89 -5.59
C SER A 140 -16.72 18.64 -6.14
N ALA A 141 -15.95 17.63 -6.54
CA ALA A 141 -16.47 16.35 -7.00
C ALA A 141 -17.19 15.59 -5.87
N GLY A 142 -16.62 15.56 -4.68
CA GLY A 142 -17.27 14.96 -3.50
C GLY A 142 -18.58 15.65 -3.13
N LEU A 143 -18.59 16.99 -3.12
CA LEU A 143 -19.80 17.78 -2.86
C LEU A 143 -20.85 17.61 -3.95
N ALA A 144 -20.45 17.58 -5.22
CA ALA A 144 -21.36 17.32 -6.34
C ALA A 144 -22.01 15.94 -6.21
N GLY A 145 -21.22 14.91 -5.89
CA GLY A 145 -21.69 13.55 -5.63
C GLY A 145 -22.67 13.50 -4.44
N LEU A 146 -22.36 14.21 -3.35
CA LEU A 146 -23.23 14.33 -2.18
C LEU A 146 -24.58 14.98 -2.52
N VAL A 147 -24.55 16.11 -3.22
CA VAL A 147 -25.76 16.83 -3.63
C VAL A 147 -26.62 15.97 -4.55
N TRP A 148 -25.98 15.34 -5.54
CA TRP A 148 -26.68 14.45 -6.49
C TRP A 148 -27.31 13.25 -5.78
N ALA A 149 -26.58 12.57 -4.91
CA ALA A 149 -27.11 11.46 -4.11
C ALA A 149 -28.25 11.90 -3.20
N LYS A 150 -28.08 13.04 -2.49
CA LYS A 150 -29.13 13.60 -1.63
C LYS A 150 -30.42 13.90 -2.39
N ARG A 151 -30.33 14.39 -3.64
CA ARG A 151 -31.51 14.68 -4.50
C ARG A 151 -32.24 13.41 -4.91
N ARG A 152 -31.52 12.30 -5.14
CA ARG A 152 -32.07 11.00 -5.56
C ARG A 152 -32.67 10.16 -4.44
N LEU A 153 -32.42 10.48 -3.18
CA LEU A 153 -32.97 9.74 -2.05
C LEU A 153 -34.48 9.94 -1.95
N SER A 154 -35.22 8.82 -2.11
CA SER A 154 -36.68 8.71 -1.90
C SER A 154 -37.01 7.51 -1.02
N GLN A 155 -38.26 7.43 -0.51
CA GLN A 155 -38.72 6.32 0.35
C GLN A 155 -38.65 4.95 -0.34
N HIS A 156 -38.92 4.91 -1.66
CA HIS A 156 -38.92 3.71 -2.48
C HIS A 156 -37.55 3.37 -3.11
N TYR A 157 -36.50 4.17 -2.82
CA TYR A 157 -35.21 3.96 -3.43
C TYR A 157 -34.52 2.71 -2.86
N ARG A 158 -34.11 1.79 -3.74
CA ARG A 158 -33.45 0.53 -3.39
C ARG A 158 -31.97 0.75 -3.03
N ALA A 159 -31.72 1.50 -1.94
CA ALA A 159 -30.39 1.89 -1.51
C ALA A 159 -29.49 0.68 -1.23
N ARG A 160 -30.03 -0.37 -0.63
CA ARG A 160 -29.30 -1.63 -0.34
C ARG A 160 -28.71 -2.23 -1.63
N ASN A 161 -29.54 -2.42 -2.66
CA ASN A 161 -29.09 -3.05 -3.91
C ASN A 161 -27.97 -2.28 -4.60
N GLN A 162 -28.02 -0.93 -4.53
CA GLN A 162 -26.97 -0.09 -5.12
C GLN A 162 -25.66 -0.16 -4.35
N VAL A 163 -25.72 -0.18 -3.03
CA VAL A 163 -24.54 -0.35 -2.16
C VAL A 163 -23.93 -1.74 -2.37
N GLU A 164 -24.74 -2.80 -2.36
CA GLU A 164 -24.29 -4.17 -2.60
C GLU A 164 -23.68 -4.31 -4.00
N LYS A 165 -24.27 -3.70 -5.02
CA LYS A 165 -23.70 -3.68 -6.38
C LYS A 165 -22.34 -2.98 -6.41
N ALA A 166 -22.21 -1.83 -5.75
CA ALA A 166 -20.94 -1.10 -5.69
C ALA A 166 -19.86 -1.91 -4.98
N ILE A 167 -20.21 -2.55 -3.85
CA ILE A 167 -19.31 -3.43 -3.10
C ILE A 167 -18.89 -4.63 -3.97
N ASN A 168 -19.83 -5.30 -4.64
CA ASN A 168 -19.50 -6.43 -5.51
C ASN A 168 -18.58 -6.04 -6.67
N VAL A 169 -18.81 -4.89 -7.31
CA VAL A 169 -17.90 -4.38 -8.35
C VAL A 169 -16.52 -4.10 -7.77
N ALA A 170 -16.44 -3.46 -6.60
CA ALA A 170 -15.16 -3.22 -5.93
C ALA A 170 -14.43 -4.53 -5.60
N LEU A 171 -15.14 -5.53 -5.07
CA LEU A 171 -14.56 -6.84 -4.75
C LEU A 171 -14.03 -7.55 -6.01
N ILE A 172 -14.79 -7.52 -7.12
CA ILE A 172 -14.35 -8.10 -8.40
C ILE A 172 -13.10 -7.40 -8.91
N LEU A 173 -13.06 -6.06 -8.86
CA LEU A 173 -11.88 -5.30 -9.27
C LEU A 173 -10.67 -5.60 -8.38
N CYS A 174 -10.85 -5.62 -7.05
CA CYS A 174 -9.78 -5.99 -6.11
C CYS A 174 -9.28 -7.41 -6.34
N SER A 175 -10.19 -8.36 -6.58
CA SER A 175 -9.83 -9.74 -6.92
C SER A 175 -9.04 -9.81 -8.23
N GLY A 176 -9.46 -9.07 -9.26
CA GLY A 176 -8.74 -8.97 -10.52
C GLY A 176 -7.33 -8.43 -10.35
N VAL A 177 -7.17 -7.35 -9.59
CA VAL A 177 -5.84 -6.77 -9.28
C VAL A 177 -4.97 -7.78 -8.51
N ALA A 178 -5.54 -8.48 -7.53
CA ALA A 178 -4.82 -9.50 -6.77
C ALA A 178 -4.31 -10.65 -7.66
N ILE A 179 -5.15 -11.12 -8.58
CA ILE A 179 -4.76 -12.16 -9.55
C ILE A 179 -3.65 -11.66 -10.48
N LEU A 180 -3.82 -10.45 -11.04
CA LEU A 180 -2.81 -9.86 -11.92
C LEU A 180 -1.47 -9.63 -11.22
N THR A 181 -1.49 -9.16 -9.96
CA THR A 181 -0.26 -9.00 -9.15
C THR A 181 0.41 -10.35 -8.90
N THR A 182 -0.36 -11.39 -8.57
CA THR A 182 0.18 -12.74 -8.37
C THR A 182 0.84 -13.27 -9.65
N ILE A 183 0.17 -13.11 -10.80
CA ILE A 183 0.75 -13.50 -12.10
C ILE A 183 2.01 -12.68 -12.36
N GLY A 184 1.98 -11.37 -12.12
CA GLY A 184 3.14 -10.49 -12.30
C GLY A 184 4.34 -10.91 -11.44
N ILE A 185 4.12 -11.27 -10.18
CA ILE A 185 5.18 -11.78 -9.28
C ILE A 185 5.77 -13.09 -9.84
N VAL A 186 4.92 -14.05 -10.21
CA VAL A 186 5.38 -15.32 -10.78
C VAL A 186 6.18 -15.10 -12.05
N MET A 187 5.70 -14.25 -12.96
CA MET A 187 6.40 -13.95 -14.21
C MET A 187 7.73 -13.24 -13.97
N SER A 188 7.78 -12.30 -13.04
CA SER A 188 9.02 -11.60 -12.66
C SER A 188 10.03 -12.58 -12.07
N MET A 189 9.62 -13.41 -11.11
CA MET A 189 10.50 -14.43 -10.51
C MET A 189 11.00 -15.43 -11.54
N LEU A 190 10.14 -15.86 -12.46
CA LEU A 190 10.51 -16.77 -13.53
C LEU A 190 11.54 -16.14 -14.49
N SER A 191 11.33 -14.87 -14.86
CA SER A 191 12.25 -14.12 -15.70
C SER A 191 13.64 -14.00 -15.06
N GLU A 192 13.69 -13.64 -13.77
CA GLU A 192 14.95 -13.53 -13.02
C GLU A 192 15.62 -14.90 -12.85
N ALA A 193 14.86 -15.95 -12.57
CA ALA A 193 15.39 -17.30 -12.50
C ALA A 193 15.99 -17.77 -13.84
N LEU A 194 15.30 -17.52 -14.97
CA LEU A 194 15.82 -17.84 -16.29
C LEU A 194 17.05 -17.03 -16.64
N HIS A 195 17.12 -15.77 -16.17
CA HIS A 195 18.31 -14.94 -16.35
C HIS A 195 19.50 -15.47 -15.54
N PHE A 196 19.27 -15.86 -14.28
CA PHE A 196 20.29 -16.49 -13.42
C PHE A 196 20.86 -17.78 -14.03
N PHE A 197 20.02 -18.68 -14.54
CA PHE A 197 20.46 -19.92 -15.17
C PHE A 197 21.18 -19.78 -16.53
N LYS A 198 21.28 -18.56 -17.08
CA LYS A 198 22.19 -18.27 -18.18
C LYS A 198 23.66 -18.21 -17.75
N PHE A 199 23.91 -17.88 -16.49
CA PHE A 199 25.24 -17.73 -15.93
C PHE A 199 25.65 -18.88 -15.04
N VAL A 200 24.70 -19.54 -14.38
CA VAL A 200 24.95 -20.65 -13.45
C VAL A 200 24.31 -21.92 -13.99
N SER A 201 25.10 -23.01 -14.08
CA SER A 201 24.59 -24.31 -14.52
C SER A 201 23.50 -24.80 -13.55
N PRO A 202 22.33 -25.28 -14.03
CA PRO A 202 21.32 -25.86 -13.18
C PRO A 202 21.82 -27.05 -12.35
N VAL A 203 22.74 -27.84 -12.90
CA VAL A 203 23.32 -28.99 -12.18
C VAL A 203 24.16 -28.54 -11.00
N ASP A 204 25.02 -27.54 -11.20
CA ASP A 204 25.87 -27.00 -10.16
C ASP A 204 25.03 -26.27 -9.08
N PHE A 205 23.93 -25.66 -9.47
CA PHE A 205 23.01 -25.04 -8.54
C PHE A 205 22.27 -26.07 -7.65
N PHE A 206 21.68 -27.09 -8.24
CA PHE A 206 20.86 -28.05 -7.49
C PHE A 206 21.68 -29.09 -6.70
N PHE A 207 22.87 -29.45 -7.17
CA PHE A 207 23.70 -30.48 -6.59
C PHE A 207 25.03 -29.96 -5.99
N GLY A 208 25.28 -28.66 -6.12
CA GLY A 208 26.47 -28.03 -5.53
C GLY A 208 26.41 -28.04 -4.00
N THR A 209 27.58 -28.34 -3.40
CA THR A 209 27.75 -28.43 -1.94
C THR A 209 28.39 -27.20 -1.35
N GLU A 210 28.71 -26.21 -2.15
CA GLU A 210 29.32 -24.96 -1.70
C GLU A 210 28.40 -23.78 -2.02
N TRP A 211 28.20 -22.93 -1.00
CA TRP A 211 27.48 -21.67 -1.13
C TRP A 211 28.42 -20.53 -0.77
N ASN A 212 28.97 -19.88 -1.80
CA ASN A 212 29.80 -18.71 -1.65
C ASN A 212 29.48 -17.70 -2.78
N PRO A 213 28.40 -16.93 -2.65
CA PRO A 213 28.07 -15.86 -3.59
C PRO A 213 29.11 -14.75 -3.41
N GLY A 214 30.21 -14.82 -4.17
CA GLY A 214 31.27 -13.82 -4.12
C GLY A 214 30.74 -12.45 -4.57
N PHE A 215 30.58 -11.52 -3.65
CA PHE A 215 30.40 -10.11 -3.95
C PHE A 215 31.75 -9.48 -4.31
N SER A 216 32.36 -9.92 -5.42
CA SER A 216 33.61 -9.29 -5.85
C SER A 216 33.30 -8.11 -6.76
N THR A 217 33.72 -6.94 -6.34
CA THR A 217 33.81 -5.72 -7.15
C THR A 217 34.89 -5.84 -8.23
N SER A 218 35.71 -6.89 -8.19
CA SER A 218 36.76 -7.20 -9.17
C SER A 218 36.32 -8.41 -9.98
N GLY A 219 36.06 -8.24 -11.25
CA GLY A 219 35.42 -9.16 -12.19
C GLY A 219 36.03 -10.57 -12.41
N ASN A 220 36.69 -11.16 -11.41
CA ASN A 220 37.37 -12.45 -11.48
C ASN A 220 36.98 -13.43 -10.33
N ALA A 221 35.99 -13.19 -9.51
CA ALA A 221 35.55 -14.18 -8.52
C ALA A 221 34.33 -14.94 -9.05
N GLU A 222 34.57 -16.16 -9.50
CA GLU A 222 33.51 -17.14 -9.76
C GLU A 222 32.86 -17.53 -8.43
N GLY A 223 31.63 -17.03 -8.17
CA GLY A 223 30.87 -17.45 -6.99
C GLY A 223 30.36 -18.88 -7.16
N SER A 224 30.37 -19.67 -6.10
CA SER A 224 29.69 -20.98 -6.07
C SER A 224 28.30 -20.83 -5.49
N TYR A 225 27.30 -21.39 -6.20
CA TYR A 225 25.87 -21.18 -5.90
C TYR A 225 25.13 -22.50 -5.62
N GLY A 226 25.78 -23.45 -4.92
CA GLY A 226 25.14 -24.73 -4.57
C GLY A 226 24.04 -24.55 -3.52
N ILE A 227 22.82 -25.02 -3.78
CA ILE A 227 21.67 -24.85 -2.87
C ILE A 227 21.65 -25.84 -1.69
N LEU A 228 22.38 -26.97 -1.75
CA LEU A 228 22.34 -28.03 -0.73
C LEU A 228 22.68 -27.53 0.68
N PRO A 229 23.71 -26.68 0.93
CA PRO A 229 24.00 -26.17 2.26
C PRO A 229 22.86 -25.34 2.81
N LEU A 230 22.18 -24.54 1.97
CA LEU A 230 21.04 -23.72 2.39
C LEU A 230 19.83 -24.57 2.76
N LEU A 231 19.55 -25.61 1.96
CA LEU A 231 18.48 -26.58 2.27
C LEU A 231 18.76 -27.29 3.58
N TRP A 232 19.98 -27.80 3.77
CA TRP A 232 20.36 -28.48 5.00
C TRP A 232 20.23 -27.56 6.22
N GLY A 233 20.75 -26.33 6.13
CA GLY A 233 20.61 -25.33 7.20
C GLY A 233 19.14 -25.03 7.52
N THR A 234 18.30 -24.88 6.50
CA THR A 234 16.87 -24.65 6.69
C THR A 234 16.17 -25.83 7.37
N PHE A 235 16.46 -27.06 6.97
CA PHE A 235 15.91 -28.27 7.62
C PHE A 235 16.35 -28.38 9.08
N MET A 236 17.63 -28.13 9.38
CA MET A 236 18.15 -28.17 10.73
C MET A 236 17.48 -27.12 11.65
N VAL A 237 17.46 -25.86 11.22
CA VAL A 237 16.84 -24.78 11.98
C VAL A 237 15.34 -25.03 12.16
N SER A 238 14.65 -25.42 11.11
CA SER A 238 13.20 -25.71 11.18
C SER A 238 12.90 -26.93 12.07
N GLY A 239 13.72 -27.98 12.00
CA GLY A 239 13.59 -29.15 12.85
C GLY A 239 13.71 -28.82 14.34
N ILE A 240 14.76 -28.06 14.72
CA ILE A 240 14.96 -27.63 16.10
C ILE A 240 13.81 -26.73 16.56
N ALA A 241 13.38 -25.77 15.72
CA ALA A 241 12.28 -24.87 16.04
C ALA A 241 10.98 -25.64 16.29
N LEU A 242 10.63 -26.60 15.43
CA LEU A 242 9.42 -27.42 15.56
C LEU A 242 9.48 -28.34 16.79
N LEU A 243 10.64 -28.89 17.10
CA LEU A 243 10.83 -29.74 18.27
C LEU A 243 10.49 -29.02 19.58
N ILE A 244 10.71 -27.72 19.63
CA ILE A 244 10.37 -26.87 20.78
C ILE A 244 8.94 -26.31 20.66
N ALA A 245 8.58 -25.78 19.49
CA ALA A 245 7.33 -25.05 19.30
C ALA A 245 6.10 -25.96 19.39
N VAL A 246 6.18 -27.21 18.88
CA VAL A 246 5.03 -28.13 18.87
C VAL A 246 4.63 -28.57 20.29
N PRO A 247 5.54 -29.05 21.17
CA PRO A 247 5.16 -29.39 22.54
C PRO A 247 4.63 -28.21 23.33
N VAL A 248 5.28 -27.04 23.23
CA VAL A 248 4.85 -25.83 23.95
C VAL A 248 3.47 -25.37 23.43
N GLY A 249 3.28 -25.32 22.12
CA GLY A 249 2.01 -24.93 21.51
C GLY A 249 0.87 -25.88 21.88
N LEU A 250 1.14 -27.20 21.91
CA LEU A 250 0.18 -28.19 22.34
C LEU A 250 -0.21 -28.04 23.81
N MET A 251 0.74 -27.83 24.69
CA MET A 251 0.47 -27.57 26.11
C MET A 251 -0.38 -26.30 26.31
N ILE A 252 -0.07 -25.22 25.58
CA ILE A 252 -0.86 -23.98 25.62
C ILE A 252 -2.28 -24.25 25.11
N ALA A 253 -2.43 -24.98 24.02
CA ALA A 253 -3.75 -25.30 23.44
C ALA A 253 -4.60 -26.13 24.42
N ILE A 254 -4.03 -27.17 25.02
CA ILE A 254 -4.72 -28.01 26.04
C ILE A 254 -5.09 -27.15 27.26
N TYR A 255 -4.17 -26.34 27.77
CA TYR A 255 -4.44 -25.48 28.92
C TYR A 255 -5.59 -24.50 28.63
N LEU A 256 -5.59 -23.84 27.47
CA LEU A 256 -6.66 -22.93 27.09
C LEU A 256 -7.98 -23.64 26.84
N ALA A 257 -7.97 -24.88 26.35
CA ALA A 257 -9.18 -25.64 26.08
C ALA A 257 -9.84 -26.17 27.34
N GLU A 258 -9.06 -26.73 28.28
CA GLU A 258 -9.56 -27.50 29.42
C GLU A 258 -9.47 -26.76 30.76
N TYR A 259 -8.38 -26.03 31.00
CA TYR A 259 -8.05 -25.51 32.33
C TYR A 259 -8.24 -24.00 32.49
N ALA A 260 -8.19 -23.23 31.42
CA ALA A 260 -8.24 -21.79 31.49
C ALA A 260 -9.63 -21.26 31.88
N SER A 261 -9.66 -20.26 32.79
CA SER A 261 -10.87 -19.57 33.15
C SER A 261 -11.51 -18.87 31.92
N PRO A 262 -12.86 -18.68 31.89
CA PRO A 262 -13.53 -18.00 30.78
C PRO A 262 -12.95 -16.62 30.47
N ASN A 263 -12.57 -15.86 31.50
CA ASN A 263 -12.00 -14.52 31.35
C ASN A 263 -10.60 -14.58 30.67
N LEU A 264 -9.76 -15.51 31.07
CA LEU A 264 -8.43 -15.70 30.46
C LEU A 264 -8.58 -16.15 29.00
N ARG A 265 -9.49 -17.10 28.73
CA ARG A 265 -9.74 -17.62 27.38
C ARG A 265 -10.25 -16.52 26.44
N SER A 266 -11.16 -15.66 26.92
CA SER A 266 -11.75 -14.58 26.11
C SER A 266 -10.74 -13.52 25.70
N TRP A 267 -9.67 -13.35 26.45
CA TRP A 267 -8.59 -12.41 26.12
C TRP A 267 -7.43 -13.08 25.38
N ALA A 268 -6.99 -14.25 25.83
CA ALA A 268 -5.84 -14.93 25.26
C ALA A 268 -6.09 -15.42 23.82
N LYS A 269 -7.30 -15.93 23.53
CA LYS A 269 -7.62 -16.43 22.19
C LYS A 269 -7.52 -15.35 21.11
N PRO A 270 -8.14 -14.16 21.23
CA PRO A 270 -7.96 -13.09 20.27
C PRO A 270 -6.51 -12.60 20.17
N ALA A 271 -5.78 -12.56 21.28
CA ALA A 271 -4.36 -12.17 21.28
C ALA A 271 -3.51 -13.13 20.45
N ILE A 272 -3.70 -14.43 20.58
CA ILE A 272 -3.02 -15.46 19.77
C ILE A 272 -3.41 -15.34 18.29
N GLU A 273 -4.70 -15.11 18.00
CA GLU A 273 -5.18 -14.92 16.62
C GLU A 273 -4.55 -13.68 15.96
N VAL A 274 -4.42 -12.58 16.70
CA VAL A 274 -3.73 -11.37 16.21
C VAL A 274 -2.25 -11.66 15.96
N LEU A 275 -1.56 -12.33 16.88
CA LEU A 275 -0.16 -12.73 16.70
C LEU A 275 0.00 -13.65 15.49
N ALA A 276 -0.88 -14.62 15.30
CA ALA A 276 -0.84 -15.52 14.14
C ALA A 276 -1.08 -14.79 12.80
N GLY A 277 -1.73 -13.63 12.82
CA GLY A 277 -1.95 -12.78 11.65
C GLY A 277 -0.73 -11.96 11.22
N ILE A 278 0.31 -11.86 12.04
CA ILE A 278 1.53 -11.12 11.71
C ILE A 278 2.37 -11.93 10.70
N PRO A 279 2.81 -11.31 9.57
CA PRO A 279 3.65 -11.99 8.60
C PRO A 279 4.91 -12.60 9.25
N THR A 280 5.23 -13.86 8.94
CA THR A 280 6.35 -14.60 9.52
C THR A 280 7.70 -13.91 9.32
N ILE A 281 7.86 -13.16 8.22
CA ILE A 281 9.06 -12.39 7.94
C ILE A 281 9.33 -11.32 9.01
N VAL A 282 8.28 -10.72 9.59
CA VAL A 282 8.40 -9.71 10.67
C VAL A 282 9.01 -10.35 11.91
N TYR A 283 8.57 -11.57 12.26
CA TYR A 283 9.17 -12.32 13.37
C TYR A 283 10.64 -12.66 13.11
N GLY A 284 10.98 -13.04 11.87
CA GLY A 284 12.35 -13.32 11.47
C GLY A 284 13.27 -12.11 11.61
N VAL A 285 12.84 -10.95 11.11
CA VAL A 285 13.58 -9.68 11.23
C VAL A 285 13.72 -9.26 12.68
N PHE A 286 12.65 -9.35 13.47
CA PHE A 286 12.70 -9.05 14.91
C PHE A 286 13.67 -9.97 15.67
N ALA A 287 13.63 -11.26 15.37
CA ALA A 287 14.54 -12.23 15.98
C ALA A 287 16.00 -11.91 15.64
N MET A 288 16.29 -11.58 14.38
CA MET A 288 17.65 -11.28 13.93
C MET A 288 18.18 -9.95 14.45
N MET A 289 17.34 -8.90 14.51
CA MET A 289 17.79 -7.56 14.88
C MET A 289 17.77 -7.28 16.38
N ILE A 290 16.90 -7.94 17.13
CA ILE A 290 16.69 -7.65 18.56
C ILE A 290 17.06 -8.85 19.44
N ILE A 291 16.48 -10.03 19.16
CA ILE A 291 16.67 -11.20 20.02
C ILE A 291 18.09 -11.76 19.88
N GLY A 292 18.63 -11.85 18.67
CA GLY A 292 19.98 -12.35 18.41
C GLY A 292 21.07 -11.56 19.15
N PRO A 293 21.14 -10.22 18.99
CA PRO A 293 22.08 -9.38 19.74
C PRO A 293 21.90 -9.46 21.26
N PHE A 294 20.64 -9.53 21.74
CA PHE A 294 20.33 -9.67 23.16
C PHE A 294 20.94 -10.96 23.76
N PHE A 295 20.77 -12.11 23.11
CA PHE A 295 21.38 -13.37 23.57
C PHE A 295 22.89 -13.37 23.44
N LYS A 296 23.46 -12.68 22.47
CA LYS A 296 24.90 -12.51 22.35
C LYS A 296 25.50 -11.78 23.56
N ILE A 297 24.87 -10.68 23.99
CA ILE A 297 25.26 -9.88 25.15
C ILE A 297 25.12 -10.70 26.44
N LEU A 298 24.13 -11.59 26.56
CA LEU A 298 23.94 -12.44 27.75
C LEU A 298 24.91 -13.61 27.81
N GLY A 299 25.53 -13.99 26.71
CA GLY A 299 26.49 -15.10 26.64
C GLY A 299 27.95 -14.68 26.77
N GLU A 300 28.24 -13.39 26.71
CA GLU A 300 29.52 -12.75 27.01
C GLU A 300 29.57 -12.34 28.51
#